data_115d7cf4d92d96034630bfd95f1cc672
#
_entry.id   115d7cf4d92d96034630bfd95f1cc672
#
_cell.length_a   1.000
_cell.length_b   1.000
_cell.length_c   1.000
_cell.angle_alpha   90.00
_cell.angle_beta   90.00
_cell.angle_gamma   90.00
#
_symmetry.space_group_name_H-M   'P 1'
#
loop_
_entity.id
_entity.type
_entity.pdbx_description
1 polymer ?
#
loop_
_entity_poly.entity_id
_entity_poly.type
_entity_poly.pdbx_seq_one_letter_code
_entity_poly.pdbx_strand_id
1 'polypeptide(L)'
;MNRRPAYRSIPSSRSAPFRRRLLPLSICLACAGGAQLAGADDTPAGTEEARQAQPATTLQTVTVTSRRRVENSQDVPTAMSVLGGETLESQRIYRVQDLQQLVPSTNVAYVHARQSSVSIRGLGNNPASDGLEGSVGLYLDNVYLGRPGMASFDLLDIEQLEVLRGPQGTLFGKNTTAGVINIGTRAPSFTPERSVEISGGEDGYFQARGTISGPLGETLAGRLSAYRTRDDGYVKNLHDGNTLNGGARQGFRGQLLFKPNDDFSLRWIGDYNEEDSDNGVLTLFSSGPTVNGVNRYEQRAAAAGATLVDGHRRKVNFDSDQQVTVFQGGTSVEANWKLANDFTLTSISAYRWWDFTPRNDDGLDVPAAYNAGVSVRDKQWSQEIRLASPSGGFFDYVLGAYYFGQDLDNKSFTDYGPRADIWNGTPAGALSDVSTRGRGHIDTDSYALFAQGTWHLTERLDLTAGVRGTYEEKSAWVERYAPLGGAAVSGAAAG
;
A
#
# COMPACT_ATOMS: atom_id res chain seq x y z
N MET A 1 -54.37 -3.42 3.77
CA MET A 1 -53.73 -3.29 5.07
C MET A 1 -52.33 -3.89 4.97
N ASN A 2 -51.34 -3.09 4.61
CA ASN A 2 -49.94 -3.50 4.59
C ASN A 2 -49.14 -2.37 5.23
N ARG A 3 -48.63 -2.58 6.42
CA ARG A 3 -47.82 -1.63 7.18
C ARG A 3 -46.40 -1.70 6.63
N ARG A 4 -45.88 -0.58 6.12
CA ARG A 4 -44.45 -0.37 5.80
C ARG A 4 -43.70 -0.13 7.11
N PRO A 5 -42.50 -0.67 7.31
CA PRO A 5 -41.67 -0.32 8.46
C PRO A 5 -41.05 1.07 8.27
N ALA A 6 -41.17 1.90 9.32
CA ALA A 6 -40.59 3.23 9.38
C ALA A 6 -39.05 3.14 9.51
N TYR A 7 -38.36 3.75 8.60
CA TYR A 7 -36.91 4.01 8.72
C TYR A 7 -36.70 5.08 9.81
N ARG A 8 -36.05 4.69 10.90
CA ARG A 8 -35.54 5.62 11.91
C ARG A 8 -34.35 6.36 11.31
N SER A 9 -34.44 7.66 11.15
CA SER A 9 -33.33 8.56 10.88
C SER A 9 -32.38 8.57 12.07
N ILE A 10 -31.11 8.23 11.83
CA ILE A 10 -30.03 8.39 12.81
C ILE A 10 -29.69 9.88 12.82
N PRO A 11 -29.68 10.57 13.97
CA PRO A 11 -29.32 11.98 14.03
C PRO A 11 -27.83 12.13 13.77
N SER A 12 -27.47 13.06 12.88
CA SER A 12 -26.11 13.52 12.67
C SER A 12 -25.54 14.10 13.96
N SER A 13 -24.58 13.45 14.57
CA SER A 13 -23.82 14.02 15.68
C SER A 13 -22.95 15.14 15.14
N ARG A 14 -23.31 16.38 15.43
CA ARG A 14 -22.44 17.55 15.28
C ARG A 14 -21.23 17.34 16.20
N SER A 15 -20.07 17.20 15.62
CA SER A 15 -18.81 17.24 16.33
C SER A 15 -18.60 18.63 16.92
N ALA A 16 -18.62 18.72 18.26
CA ALA A 16 -18.27 19.93 18.98
C ALA A 16 -16.76 20.21 18.81
N PRO A 17 -16.32 21.47 18.73
CA PRO A 17 -14.91 21.81 18.60
C PRO A 17 -14.17 21.40 19.87
N PHE A 18 -13.18 20.55 19.71
CA PHE A 18 -12.31 20.06 20.77
C PHE A 18 -11.43 21.23 21.27
N ARG A 19 -11.81 21.86 22.39
CA ARG A 19 -11.00 22.86 23.06
C ARG A 19 -9.69 22.24 23.55
N ARG A 20 -8.59 22.69 22.97
CA ARG A 20 -7.20 22.38 23.38
C ARG A 20 -7.04 22.75 24.86
N ARG A 21 -6.91 21.76 25.74
CA ARG A 21 -6.25 21.91 27.03
C ARG A 21 -4.82 21.41 26.89
N LEU A 22 -3.90 22.36 26.78
CA LEU A 22 -2.47 22.13 26.91
C LEU A 22 -2.18 21.76 28.37
N LEU A 23 -1.80 20.51 28.61
CA LEU A 23 -1.11 20.11 29.83
C LEU A 23 0.40 20.28 29.57
N PRO A 24 1.12 21.08 30.36
CA PRO A 24 2.57 21.15 30.26
C PRO A 24 3.15 19.88 30.91
N LEU A 25 3.75 19.02 30.10
CA LEU A 25 4.59 17.94 30.58
C LEU A 25 6.01 18.50 30.74
N SER A 26 6.35 18.91 31.96
CA SER A 26 7.72 19.29 32.33
C SER A 26 8.59 18.05 32.39
N ILE A 27 9.39 17.82 31.35
CA ILE A 27 10.47 16.82 31.39
C ILE A 27 11.71 17.53 31.91
N CYS A 28 12.06 17.27 33.16
CA CYS A 28 13.37 17.63 33.76
C CYS A 28 14.46 16.80 33.07
N LEU A 29 15.27 17.44 32.24
CA LEU A 29 16.49 16.85 31.70
C LEU A 29 17.63 17.09 32.71
N ALA A 30 17.95 16.09 33.53
CA ALA A 30 19.17 16.06 34.32
C ALA A 30 20.27 15.41 33.48
N CYS A 31 21.07 16.22 32.79
CA CYS A 31 22.38 15.83 32.26
C CYS A 31 23.43 16.70 32.92
N ALA A 32 23.98 16.23 34.06
CA ALA A 32 25.24 16.70 34.61
C ALA A 32 26.28 15.58 34.40
N GLY A 33 27.37 15.89 33.73
CA GLY A 33 28.49 14.93 33.58
C GLY A 33 29.60 15.45 32.67
N GLY A 34 30.50 16.29 33.25
CA GLY A 34 31.93 16.19 33.11
C GLY A 34 32.57 16.42 31.71
N ALA A 35 32.87 17.67 31.39
CA ALA A 35 33.90 17.96 30.41
C ALA A 35 35.27 17.86 31.07
N GLN A 36 36.09 16.87 30.74
CA GLN A 36 37.51 16.85 31.00
C GLN A 36 38.24 17.48 29.80
N LEU A 37 38.88 18.61 30.07
CA LEU A 37 39.89 19.22 29.20
C LEU A 37 41.12 18.32 29.16
N ALA A 38 41.44 17.69 28.04
CA ALA A 38 42.75 17.07 27.81
C ALA A 38 43.68 18.10 27.18
N GLY A 39 44.78 18.40 27.87
CA GLY A 39 45.83 19.30 27.41
C GLY A 39 46.59 18.69 26.21
N ALA A 40 47.03 19.57 25.35
CA ALA A 40 47.96 19.26 24.27
C ALA A 40 49.37 19.08 24.85
N ASP A 41 49.98 17.91 24.61
CA ASP A 41 51.40 17.68 24.74
C ASP A 41 52.00 17.45 23.36
N ASP A 42 52.93 18.32 23.01
CA ASP A 42 53.84 18.20 21.86
C ASP A 42 54.84 17.04 22.08
N THR A 43 54.88 16.08 21.18
CA THR A 43 56.04 15.18 21.04
C THR A 43 56.27 14.75 19.58
N PRO A 44 57.55 14.60 19.17
CA PRO A 44 57.96 14.73 17.77
C PRO A 44 57.85 13.46 16.93
N ALA A 45 57.91 13.68 15.64
CA ALA A 45 57.87 12.69 14.55
C ALA A 45 58.86 11.52 14.76
N GLY A 46 58.35 10.32 14.53
CA GLY A 46 59.16 9.12 14.42
C GLY A 46 58.35 7.88 14.11
N THR A 47 58.70 7.25 12.99
CA THR A 47 58.38 5.89 12.52
C THR A 47 57.06 5.67 11.81
N GLU A 48 57.19 5.42 10.50
CA GLU A 48 56.19 4.75 9.66
C GLU A 48 55.92 3.35 10.21
N GLU A 49 54.89 3.24 11.02
CA GLU A 49 54.28 1.94 11.31
C GLU A 49 53.45 1.52 10.09
N ALA A 50 53.79 0.37 9.53
CA ALA A 50 53.05 -0.31 8.48
C ALA A 50 51.56 -0.31 8.82
N ARG A 51 50.74 0.37 8.00
CA ARG A 51 49.27 0.23 8.01
C ARG A 51 48.96 -1.25 7.89
N GLN A 52 48.66 -1.89 9.00
CA GLN A 52 47.99 -3.19 9.00
C GLN A 52 46.73 -3.01 8.18
N ALA A 53 46.63 -3.72 7.06
CA ALA A 53 45.43 -3.81 6.28
C ALA A 53 44.29 -4.24 7.21
N GLN A 54 43.31 -3.37 7.41
CA GLN A 54 42.08 -3.76 8.08
C GLN A 54 41.54 -5.02 7.38
N PRO A 55 41.13 -6.06 8.13
CA PRO A 55 40.56 -7.25 7.51
C PRO A 55 39.42 -6.79 6.63
N ALA A 56 39.43 -7.22 5.38
CA ALA A 56 38.37 -6.93 4.41
C ALA A 56 37.01 -7.23 5.11
N THR A 57 36.19 -6.20 5.23
CA THR A 57 34.83 -6.37 5.77
C THR A 57 34.13 -7.40 4.89
N THR A 58 33.93 -8.59 5.43
CA THR A 58 33.20 -9.64 4.71
C THR A 58 31.81 -9.10 4.48
N LEU A 59 31.45 -8.81 3.22
CA LEU A 59 30.10 -8.37 2.88
C LEU A 59 29.11 -9.44 3.33
N GLN A 60 28.12 -9.06 4.09
CA GLN A 60 27.06 -9.99 4.52
C GLN A 60 26.37 -10.53 3.27
N THR A 61 26.22 -11.86 3.21
CA THR A 61 25.47 -12.52 2.14
C THR A 61 24.00 -12.11 2.24
N VAL A 62 23.49 -11.47 1.21
CA VAL A 62 22.08 -11.08 1.11
C VAL A 62 21.29 -12.27 0.59
N THR A 63 20.41 -12.83 1.43
CA THR A 63 19.52 -13.93 1.03
C THR A 63 18.20 -13.38 0.52
N VAL A 64 17.56 -14.09 -0.42
CA VAL A 64 16.30 -13.73 -1.06
C VAL A 64 15.35 -14.92 -1.08
N THR A 65 14.06 -14.62 -1.21
CA THR A 65 12.99 -15.63 -1.29
C THR A 65 12.25 -15.60 -2.63
N SER A 66 12.80 -14.87 -3.59
CA SER A 66 12.19 -14.60 -4.90
C SER A 66 11.87 -15.83 -5.73
N ARG A 67 12.56 -16.95 -5.51
CA ARG A 67 12.26 -18.23 -6.18
C ARG A 67 11.53 -19.21 -5.28
N ARG A 68 10.85 -18.70 -4.25
CA ARG A 68 10.13 -19.51 -3.23
C ARG A 68 11.04 -20.45 -2.44
N ARG A 69 12.34 -20.12 -2.41
CA ARG A 69 13.43 -20.76 -1.65
C ARG A 69 14.31 -19.67 -1.07
N VAL A 70 15.01 -19.97 0.01
CA VAL A 70 16.07 -19.09 0.55
C VAL A 70 17.33 -19.33 -0.27
N GLU A 71 17.76 -18.33 -1.03
CA GLU A 71 18.92 -18.40 -1.91
C GLU A 71 19.77 -17.15 -1.72
N ASN A 72 21.06 -17.20 -2.08
CA ASN A 72 21.89 -16.02 -2.13
C ASN A 72 21.46 -15.14 -3.33
N SER A 73 21.27 -13.85 -3.11
CA SER A 73 20.82 -12.92 -4.15
C SER A 73 21.75 -12.86 -5.38
N GLN A 74 23.04 -13.19 -5.21
CA GLN A 74 24.01 -13.22 -6.30
C GLN A 74 23.87 -14.44 -7.22
N ASP A 75 23.26 -15.51 -6.71
CA ASP A 75 23.10 -16.77 -7.44
C ASP A 75 21.76 -16.86 -8.19
N VAL A 76 20.85 -15.87 -7.95
CA VAL A 76 19.54 -15.84 -8.58
C VAL A 76 19.58 -15.11 -9.92
N PRO A 77 19.27 -15.77 -11.07
CA PRO A 77 19.34 -15.18 -12.41
C PRO A 77 18.12 -14.27 -12.70
N THR A 78 17.75 -13.41 -11.75
CA THR A 78 16.64 -12.45 -11.90
C THR A 78 17.12 -11.06 -11.56
N ALA A 79 16.82 -10.09 -12.43
CA ALA A 79 17.12 -8.70 -12.16
C ALA A 79 16.29 -8.22 -10.96
N MET A 80 16.94 -8.01 -9.81
CA MET A 80 16.27 -7.60 -8.58
C MET A 80 17.00 -6.48 -7.84
N SER A 81 16.28 -5.80 -6.97
CA SER A 81 16.85 -4.97 -5.89
C SER A 81 16.36 -5.52 -4.57
N VAL A 82 17.27 -5.65 -3.62
CA VAL A 82 16.95 -6.07 -2.24
C VAL A 82 17.30 -4.92 -1.31
N LEU A 83 16.32 -4.49 -0.52
CA LEU A 83 16.45 -3.44 0.48
C LEU A 83 16.21 -4.05 1.85
N GLY A 84 17.25 -4.12 2.68
CA GLY A 84 17.13 -4.56 4.07
C GLY A 84 16.37 -3.54 4.92
N GLY A 85 15.77 -3.98 6.02
CA GLY A 85 14.99 -3.14 6.91
C GLY A 85 15.78 -1.94 7.45
N GLU A 86 17.05 -2.12 7.81
CA GLU A 86 17.93 -1.03 8.26
C GLU A 86 18.14 0.05 7.18
N THR A 87 18.25 -0.37 5.91
CA THR A 87 18.34 0.57 4.78
C THR A 87 17.04 1.36 4.63
N LEU A 88 15.89 0.69 4.71
CA LEU A 88 14.58 1.35 4.63
C LEU A 88 14.41 2.36 5.77
N GLU A 89 14.75 1.99 7.00
CA GLU A 89 14.68 2.85 8.18
C GLU A 89 15.64 4.05 8.08
N SER A 90 16.91 3.83 7.72
CA SER A 90 17.93 4.89 7.60
C SER A 90 17.61 5.89 6.48
N GLN A 91 17.00 5.43 5.39
CA GLN A 91 16.58 6.26 4.26
C GLN A 91 15.15 6.79 4.42
N ARG A 92 14.46 6.49 5.55
CA ARG A 92 13.09 6.91 5.83
C ARG A 92 12.07 6.49 4.77
N ILE A 93 12.23 5.29 4.24
CA ILE A 93 11.28 4.67 3.32
C ILE A 93 10.18 4.02 4.15
N TYR A 94 9.12 4.74 4.37
CA TYR A 94 8.02 4.32 5.22
C TYR A 94 6.79 3.82 4.44
N ARG A 95 6.75 4.02 3.14
CA ARG A 95 5.64 3.57 2.29
C ARG A 95 6.17 3.00 0.96
N VAL A 96 5.33 2.19 0.30
CA VAL A 96 5.65 1.65 -1.03
C VAL A 96 5.89 2.78 -2.05
N GLN A 97 5.22 3.93 -1.92
CA GLN A 97 5.45 5.12 -2.76
C GLN A 97 6.88 5.65 -2.67
N ASP A 98 7.52 5.50 -1.52
CA ASP A 98 8.86 6.06 -1.29
C ASP A 98 9.95 5.24 -2.00
N LEU A 99 9.65 4.00 -2.40
CA LEU A 99 10.58 3.10 -3.09
C LEU A 99 11.15 3.68 -4.38
N GLN A 100 10.40 4.56 -5.07
CA GLN A 100 10.88 5.22 -6.29
C GLN A 100 12.15 6.05 -6.07
N GLN A 101 12.47 6.41 -4.81
CA GLN A 101 13.68 7.13 -4.45
C GLN A 101 14.94 6.25 -4.47
N LEU A 102 14.78 4.95 -4.19
CA LEU A 102 15.89 4.01 -4.04
C LEU A 102 15.94 2.97 -5.15
N VAL A 103 14.82 2.63 -5.77
CA VAL A 103 14.74 1.55 -6.76
C VAL A 103 14.62 2.11 -8.17
N PRO A 104 15.68 2.09 -8.98
CA PRO A 104 15.63 2.56 -10.35
C PRO A 104 14.56 1.85 -11.17
N SER A 105 13.95 2.58 -12.09
CA SER A 105 12.87 2.10 -12.98
C SER A 105 11.57 1.68 -12.30
N THR A 106 11.42 1.91 -11.00
CA THR A 106 10.14 1.75 -10.28
C THR A 106 9.51 3.13 -10.10
N ASN A 107 8.25 3.25 -10.48
CA ASN A 107 7.46 4.46 -10.25
C ASN A 107 6.14 4.07 -9.56
N VAL A 108 5.78 4.82 -8.54
CA VAL A 108 4.54 4.64 -7.80
C VAL A 108 3.73 5.92 -7.87
N ALA A 109 2.67 5.91 -8.65
CA ALA A 109 1.71 7.00 -8.66
C ALA A 109 0.67 6.76 -7.56
N TYR A 110 0.44 7.77 -6.74
CA TYR A 110 -0.50 7.71 -5.63
C TYR A 110 -1.29 9.02 -5.57
N VAL A 111 -2.57 8.94 -5.86
CA VAL A 111 -3.54 10.02 -5.63
C VAL A 111 -4.23 9.76 -4.29
N HIS A 112 -4.82 8.60 -4.14
CA HIS A 112 -5.34 8.01 -2.91
C HIS A 112 -5.33 6.48 -3.06
N ALA A 113 -5.64 5.73 -2.02
CA ALA A 113 -5.49 4.26 -2.00
C ALA A 113 -6.16 3.53 -3.19
N ARG A 114 -7.34 3.97 -3.66
CA ARG A 114 -8.01 3.36 -4.82
C ARG A 114 -7.38 3.79 -6.18
N GLN A 115 -6.84 5.00 -6.26
CA GLN A 115 -6.14 5.50 -7.44
C GLN A 115 -4.63 5.49 -7.21
N SER A 116 -4.10 4.30 -6.99
CA SER A 116 -2.68 4.04 -6.86
C SER A 116 -2.24 3.04 -7.92
N SER A 117 -1.02 3.20 -8.42
CA SER A 117 -0.44 2.28 -9.39
C SER A 117 1.06 2.12 -9.17
N VAL A 118 1.54 0.93 -9.45
CA VAL A 118 2.97 0.62 -9.45
C VAL A 118 3.38 0.23 -10.87
N SER A 119 4.46 0.81 -11.36
CA SER A 119 5.05 0.44 -12.64
C SER A 119 6.54 0.14 -12.49
N ILE A 120 7.02 -0.84 -13.25
CA ILE A 120 8.42 -1.23 -13.32
C ILE A 120 8.84 -1.18 -14.80
N ARG A 121 9.93 -0.47 -15.11
CA ARG A 121 10.43 -0.25 -16.48
C ARG A 121 9.36 0.36 -17.40
N GLY A 122 8.50 1.22 -16.87
CA GLY A 122 7.40 1.83 -17.60
C GLY A 122 6.19 0.92 -17.86
N LEU A 123 6.23 -0.34 -17.43
CA LEU A 123 5.10 -1.28 -17.51
C LEU A 123 4.31 -1.24 -16.20
N GLY A 124 3.05 -0.90 -16.30
CA GLY A 124 2.10 -0.78 -15.20
C GLY A 124 0.83 -0.14 -15.69
N ASN A 125 -0.23 -0.24 -14.93
CA ASN A 125 -1.48 0.46 -15.20
C ASN A 125 -2.00 1.10 -13.91
N ASN A 126 -2.83 2.11 -14.07
CA ASN A 126 -3.58 2.69 -12.97
C ASN A 126 -4.97 2.07 -12.95
N PRO A 127 -5.24 1.09 -12.09
CA PRO A 127 -6.53 0.43 -12.02
C PRO A 127 -7.56 1.29 -11.29
N ALA A 128 -7.87 2.48 -11.83
CA ALA A 128 -8.93 3.34 -11.32
C ALA A 128 -10.31 2.66 -11.44
N SER A 129 -10.42 1.65 -12.30
CA SER A 129 -11.59 0.79 -12.42
C SER A 129 -11.42 -0.50 -11.61
N ASP A 130 -12.47 -0.89 -10.89
CA ASP A 130 -12.41 -2.06 -10.01
C ASP A 130 -12.33 -3.40 -10.76
N GLY A 131 -12.69 -3.43 -12.04
CA GLY A 131 -12.53 -4.59 -12.92
C GLY A 131 -11.14 -4.74 -13.54
N LEU A 132 -10.24 -3.76 -13.37
CA LEU A 132 -8.87 -3.80 -13.89
C LEU A 132 -7.88 -4.25 -12.82
N GLU A 133 -6.88 -5.00 -13.25
CA GLU A 133 -5.79 -5.48 -12.40
C GLU A 133 -4.46 -4.85 -12.81
N GLY A 134 -3.51 -4.80 -11.86
CA GLY A 134 -2.17 -4.27 -12.08
C GLY A 134 -1.27 -5.21 -12.89
N SER A 135 -0.09 -4.73 -13.25
CA SER A 135 0.97 -5.52 -13.91
C SER A 135 2.14 -5.84 -12.98
N VAL A 136 2.16 -5.26 -11.78
CA VAL A 136 3.15 -5.51 -10.73
C VAL A 136 2.45 -6.20 -9.56
N GLY A 137 2.90 -7.41 -9.23
CA GLY A 137 2.39 -8.15 -8.07
C GLY A 137 2.92 -7.56 -6.76
N LEU A 138 2.03 -7.34 -5.80
CA LEU A 138 2.38 -6.88 -4.46
C LEU A 138 2.16 -8.02 -3.47
N TYR A 139 3.15 -8.31 -2.66
CA TYR A 139 3.12 -9.39 -1.66
C TYR A 139 3.53 -8.87 -0.30
N LEU A 140 2.85 -9.32 0.75
CA LEU A 140 3.20 -9.09 2.15
C LEU A 140 3.29 -10.46 2.85
N ASP A 141 4.47 -10.83 3.33
CA ASP A 141 4.74 -12.13 3.97
C ASP A 141 4.17 -13.30 3.14
N ASN A 142 4.53 -13.36 1.86
CA ASN A 142 4.07 -14.34 0.87
C ASN A 142 2.57 -14.27 0.49
N VAL A 143 1.78 -13.37 1.07
CA VAL A 143 0.36 -13.19 0.76
C VAL A 143 0.20 -12.15 -0.36
N TYR A 144 -0.44 -12.53 -1.44
CA TYR A 144 -0.77 -11.63 -2.55
C TYR A 144 -1.79 -10.57 -2.12
N LEU A 145 -1.51 -9.31 -2.47
CA LEU A 145 -2.41 -8.18 -2.29
C LEU A 145 -3.11 -7.90 -3.62
N GLY A 146 -4.39 -8.19 -3.72
CA GLY A 146 -5.15 -8.14 -4.96
C GLY A 146 -5.26 -6.76 -5.60
N ARG A 147 -4.97 -5.69 -4.81
CA ARG A 147 -5.00 -4.30 -5.27
C ARG A 147 -3.80 -3.52 -4.79
N PRO A 148 -3.27 -2.57 -5.60
CA PRO A 148 -2.19 -1.68 -5.16
C PRO A 148 -2.56 -0.90 -3.89
N GLY A 149 -3.81 -0.51 -3.72
CA GLY A 149 -4.30 0.19 -2.54
C GLY A 149 -4.18 -0.59 -1.23
N MET A 150 -4.15 -1.92 -1.28
CA MET A 150 -3.89 -2.76 -0.10
C MET A 150 -2.45 -2.63 0.42
N ALA A 151 -1.54 -2.01 -0.33
CA ALA A 151 -0.17 -1.71 0.09
C ALA A 151 0.00 -0.24 0.53
N SER A 152 -1.09 0.49 0.83
CA SER A 152 -1.05 1.89 1.26
C SER A 152 -0.75 2.09 2.75
N PHE A 153 -0.42 1.06 3.49
CA PHE A 153 0.01 1.12 4.89
C PHE A 153 1.47 1.56 5.04
N ASP A 154 1.85 2.00 6.24
CA ASP A 154 3.24 2.31 6.56
C ASP A 154 4.05 1.00 6.72
N LEU A 155 5.22 0.95 6.08
CA LEU A 155 6.16 -0.17 6.16
C LEU A 155 6.74 -0.25 7.58
N LEU A 156 6.13 -1.10 8.40
CA LEU A 156 6.45 -1.27 9.81
C LEU A 156 7.22 -2.56 10.02
N ASP A 157 8.41 -2.46 10.64
CA ASP A 157 9.15 -3.61 11.13
C ASP A 157 9.45 -4.61 9.99
N ILE A 158 10.01 -4.06 8.91
CA ILE A 158 10.35 -4.80 7.71
C ILE A 158 11.72 -5.48 7.89
N GLU A 159 11.82 -6.74 7.53
CA GLU A 159 13.08 -7.47 7.44
C GLU A 159 13.80 -7.13 6.14
N GLN A 160 13.08 -7.31 5.04
CA GLN A 160 13.58 -6.95 3.71
C GLN A 160 12.43 -6.70 2.73
N LEU A 161 12.74 -5.98 1.67
CA LEU A 161 11.88 -5.73 0.54
C LEU A 161 12.62 -6.08 -0.75
N GLU A 162 12.03 -6.96 -1.54
CA GLU A 162 12.58 -7.43 -2.81
C GLU A 162 11.77 -6.84 -3.97
N VAL A 163 12.44 -6.20 -4.94
CA VAL A 163 11.81 -5.73 -6.17
C VAL A 163 12.37 -6.52 -7.34
N LEU A 164 11.57 -7.44 -7.84
CA LEU A 164 11.89 -8.28 -8.99
C LEU A 164 11.41 -7.59 -10.27
N ARG A 165 12.29 -7.49 -11.27
CA ARG A 165 11.98 -6.83 -12.53
C ARG A 165 11.82 -7.82 -13.66
N GLY A 166 10.76 -7.64 -14.45
CA GLY A 166 10.38 -8.53 -15.54
C GLY A 166 9.35 -9.58 -15.13
N PRO A 167 8.88 -10.41 -16.06
CA PRO A 167 7.81 -11.37 -15.83
C PRO A 167 8.13 -12.39 -14.72
N GLN A 168 7.23 -12.54 -13.76
CA GLN A 168 7.34 -13.46 -12.64
C GLN A 168 6.16 -14.44 -12.56
N GLY A 169 5.46 -14.67 -13.67
CA GLY A 169 4.20 -15.40 -13.72
C GLY A 169 4.27 -16.85 -13.25
N THR A 170 5.40 -17.54 -13.37
CA THR A 170 5.53 -18.95 -12.98
C THR A 170 5.32 -19.16 -11.50
N LEU A 171 6.06 -18.47 -10.64
CA LEU A 171 6.04 -18.67 -9.19
C LEU A 171 5.08 -17.71 -8.47
N PHE A 172 4.89 -16.50 -9.00
CA PHE A 172 4.03 -15.50 -8.38
C PHE A 172 2.63 -15.43 -9.01
N GLY A 173 2.47 -15.94 -10.22
CA GLY A 173 1.15 -16.05 -10.85
C GLY A 173 0.68 -14.78 -11.54
N LYS A 174 -0.63 -14.53 -11.50
CA LYS A 174 -1.26 -13.43 -12.23
C LYS A 174 -0.74 -12.06 -11.79
N ASN A 175 -0.90 -11.07 -12.67
CA ASN A 175 -0.61 -9.66 -12.39
C ASN A 175 0.88 -9.35 -12.09
N THR A 176 1.79 -10.19 -12.60
CA THR A 176 3.25 -10.07 -12.37
C THR A 176 4.04 -9.99 -13.67
N THR A 177 3.45 -9.43 -14.72
CA THR A 177 4.08 -9.31 -16.05
C THR A 177 5.19 -8.26 -16.09
N ALA A 178 5.10 -7.20 -15.28
CA ALA A 178 6.12 -6.17 -15.15
C ALA A 178 7.13 -6.46 -14.03
N GLY A 179 6.70 -7.18 -13.00
CA GLY A 179 7.54 -7.51 -11.84
C GLY A 179 6.75 -7.82 -10.58
N VAL A 180 7.48 -7.89 -9.47
CA VAL A 180 6.94 -8.16 -8.13
C VAL A 180 7.63 -7.25 -7.11
N ILE A 181 6.86 -6.73 -6.16
CA ILE A 181 7.36 -6.18 -4.90
C ILE A 181 6.95 -7.15 -3.80
N ASN A 182 7.95 -7.78 -3.18
CA ASN A 182 7.76 -8.73 -2.10
C ASN A 182 8.26 -8.12 -0.79
N ILE A 183 7.36 -7.94 0.17
CA ILE A 183 7.61 -7.30 1.46
C ILE A 183 7.63 -8.40 2.52
N GLY A 184 8.78 -8.61 3.14
CA GLY A 184 8.96 -9.53 4.26
C GLY A 184 9.06 -8.76 5.58
N THR A 185 8.25 -9.13 6.57
CA THR A 185 8.31 -8.54 7.91
C THR A 185 9.18 -9.37 8.84
N ARG A 186 9.82 -8.72 9.82
CA ARG A 186 10.65 -9.44 10.80
C ARG A 186 9.83 -10.46 11.55
N ALA A 187 10.33 -11.70 11.62
CA ALA A 187 9.69 -12.77 12.37
C ALA A 187 9.83 -12.55 13.90
N PRO A 188 8.97 -13.17 14.73
CA PRO A 188 9.17 -13.24 16.17
C PRO A 188 10.53 -13.85 16.53
N SER A 189 11.24 -13.22 17.47
CA SER A 189 12.56 -13.62 17.94
C SER A 189 12.48 -14.35 19.28
N PHE A 190 13.27 -15.40 19.47
CA PHE A 190 13.46 -16.02 20.78
C PHE A 190 14.45 -15.25 21.66
N THR A 191 15.09 -14.19 21.12
CA THR A 191 15.86 -13.22 21.88
C THR A 191 15.02 -11.96 22.07
N PRO A 192 14.93 -11.39 23.29
CA PRO A 192 14.16 -10.17 23.52
C PRO A 192 14.67 -8.99 22.66
N GLU A 193 13.78 -8.37 21.90
CA GLU A 193 14.03 -7.19 21.09
C GLU A 193 13.03 -6.09 21.42
N ARG A 194 13.48 -4.84 21.39
CA ARG A 194 12.64 -3.67 21.63
C ARG A 194 13.13 -2.51 20.80
N SER A 195 12.22 -1.80 20.16
CA SER A 195 12.53 -0.55 19.48
C SER A 195 11.42 0.47 19.68
N VAL A 196 11.80 1.73 19.79
CA VAL A 196 10.87 2.87 19.78
C VAL A 196 11.54 3.96 18.96
N GLU A 197 10.78 4.50 18.02
CA GLU A 197 11.21 5.61 17.18
C GLU A 197 10.15 6.72 17.24
N ILE A 198 10.59 7.97 17.40
CA ILE A 198 9.74 9.14 17.33
C ILE A 198 10.39 10.12 16.35
N SER A 199 9.63 10.57 15.36
CA SER A 199 10.09 11.50 14.35
C SER A 199 9.14 12.69 14.26
N GLY A 200 9.70 13.86 13.98
CA GLY A 200 8.96 15.11 13.72
C GLY A 200 9.53 15.81 12.50
N GLY A 201 8.73 16.64 11.83
CA GLY A 201 9.13 17.34 10.63
C GLY A 201 8.27 18.58 10.35
N GLU A 202 8.44 19.12 9.15
CA GLU A 202 7.64 20.22 8.63
C GLU A 202 6.18 19.81 8.41
N ASP A 203 5.30 20.76 8.14
CA ASP A 203 3.87 20.56 7.88
C ASP A 203 3.17 19.70 8.97
N GLY A 204 3.56 19.88 10.24
CA GLY A 204 2.97 19.15 11.36
C GLY A 204 3.27 17.66 11.39
N TYR A 205 4.26 17.19 10.59
CA TYR A 205 4.62 15.78 10.55
C TYR A 205 5.04 15.25 11.92
N PHE A 206 4.41 14.17 12.33
CA PHE A 206 4.73 13.42 13.53
C PHE A 206 4.56 11.94 13.27
N GLN A 207 5.56 11.14 13.66
CA GLN A 207 5.49 9.70 13.62
C GLN A 207 6.00 9.11 14.93
N ALA A 208 5.29 8.09 15.43
CA ALA A 208 5.73 7.23 16.52
C ALA A 208 5.59 5.77 16.08
N ARG A 209 6.63 4.97 16.29
CA ARG A 209 6.70 3.56 15.94
C ARG A 209 7.27 2.79 17.12
N GLY A 210 6.84 1.55 17.32
CA GLY A 210 7.38 0.71 18.36
C GLY A 210 7.21 -0.76 18.07
N THR A 211 8.18 -1.55 18.50
CA THR A 211 8.18 -3.01 18.36
C THR A 211 8.70 -3.65 19.64
N ILE A 212 8.07 -4.74 20.01
CA ILE A 212 8.53 -5.64 21.06
C ILE A 212 8.45 -7.08 20.54
N SER A 213 9.51 -7.86 20.77
CA SER A 213 9.56 -9.28 20.42
C SER A 213 10.29 -10.05 21.52
N GLY A 214 9.95 -11.32 21.69
CA GLY A 214 10.62 -12.18 22.64
C GLY A 214 9.96 -13.54 22.81
N PRO A 215 10.62 -14.43 23.59
CA PRO A 215 10.08 -15.74 23.89
C PRO A 215 8.86 -15.65 24.80
N LEU A 216 7.83 -16.41 24.47
CA LEU A 216 6.65 -16.70 25.32
C LEU A 216 6.75 -18.07 25.97
N GLY A 217 7.74 -18.84 25.59
CA GLY A 217 8.09 -20.17 26.07
C GLY A 217 9.28 -20.69 25.28
N GLU A 218 9.67 -21.94 25.51
CA GLU A 218 10.81 -22.56 24.84
C GLU A 218 10.61 -22.74 23.33
N THR A 219 9.37 -22.96 22.92
CA THR A 219 9.01 -23.24 21.52
C THR A 219 8.11 -22.17 20.88
N LEU A 220 7.74 -21.14 21.63
CA LEU A 220 6.83 -20.09 21.21
C LEU A 220 7.46 -18.71 21.41
N ALA A 221 7.52 -17.91 20.36
CA ALA A 221 7.91 -16.50 20.42
C ALA A 221 6.77 -15.61 19.89
N GLY A 222 6.71 -14.38 20.41
CA GLY A 222 5.75 -13.37 20.00
C GLY A 222 6.43 -12.08 19.52
N ARG A 223 5.75 -11.35 18.63
CA ARG A 223 6.15 -10.02 18.17
C ARG A 223 4.94 -9.13 18.01
N LEU A 224 5.03 -7.91 18.53
CA LEU A 224 4.00 -6.88 18.40
C LEU A 224 4.67 -5.59 17.93
N SER A 225 4.15 -5.03 16.86
CA SER A 225 4.61 -3.77 16.29
C SER A 225 3.42 -2.86 16.06
N ALA A 226 3.59 -1.55 16.32
CA ALA A 226 2.56 -0.54 16.13
C ALA A 226 3.16 0.77 15.63
N TYR A 227 2.36 1.56 14.92
CA TYR A 227 2.74 2.89 14.47
C TYR A 227 1.56 3.86 14.49
N ARG A 228 1.89 5.15 14.55
CA ARG A 228 0.99 6.26 14.27
C ARG A 228 1.77 7.36 13.57
N THR A 229 1.24 7.81 12.43
CA THR A 229 1.80 8.89 11.61
C THR A 229 0.72 9.92 11.36
N ARG A 230 1.06 11.21 11.35
CA ARG A 230 0.17 12.30 10.93
C ARG A 230 0.97 13.39 10.27
N ASP A 231 0.33 14.14 9.40
CA ASP A 231 0.80 15.41 8.85
C ASP A 231 -0.39 16.33 8.56
N ASP A 232 -0.13 17.65 8.47
CA ASP A 232 -1.18 18.65 8.23
C ASP A 232 -1.38 18.92 6.73
N GLY A 233 -0.61 18.25 5.83
CA GLY A 233 -0.66 18.45 4.39
C GLY A 233 0.03 19.73 3.91
N TYR A 234 -0.02 19.97 2.60
CA TYR A 234 0.78 21.02 1.95
C TYR A 234 0.04 21.79 0.85
N VAL A 235 -1.23 21.50 0.59
CA VAL A 235 -2.06 22.23 -0.39
C VAL A 235 -3.02 23.15 0.34
N LYS A 236 -2.92 24.47 0.08
CA LYS A 236 -3.77 25.46 0.72
C LYS A 236 -5.12 25.57 0.02
N ASN A 237 -6.22 25.30 0.74
CA ASN A 237 -7.56 25.63 0.29
C ASN A 237 -7.87 27.12 0.54
N LEU A 238 -8.18 27.87 -0.52
CA LEU A 238 -8.46 29.31 -0.41
C LEU A 238 -9.88 29.59 0.10
N HIS A 239 -10.80 28.63 -0.02
CA HIS A 239 -12.19 28.80 0.37
C HIS A 239 -12.34 28.92 1.90
N ASP A 240 -11.75 28.01 2.64
CA ASP A 240 -11.86 27.92 4.09
C ASP A 240 -10.56 28.19 4.85
N GLY A 241 -9.44 28.29 4.13
CA GLY A 241 -8.13 28.50 4.71
C GLY A 241 -7.45 27.27 5.27
N ASN A 242 -8.00 26.06 5.13
CA ASN A 242 -7.40 24.81 5.59
C ASN A 242 -6.23 24.38 4.70
N THR A 243 -5.43 23.45 5.18
CA THR A 243 -4.40 22.77 4.40
C THR A 243 -4.88 21.35 4.11
N LEU A 244 -4.69 20.86 2.90
CA LEU A 244 -5.14 19.57 2.37
C LEU A 244 -3.95 18.72 1.89
N ASN A 245 -4.19 17.48 1.52
CA ASN A 245 -3.23 16.42 1.23
C ASN A 245 -2.39 16.02 2.46
N GLY A 246 -3.03 16.04 3.62
CA GLY A 246 -2.52 15.53 4.87
C GLY A 246 -3.36 14.40 5.42
N GLY A 247 -3.12 14.03 6.68
CA GLY A 247 -3.94 13.05 7.36
C GLY A 247 -3.22 12.28 8.45
N ALA A 248 -3.94 11.29 8.98
CA ALA A 248 -3.45 10.40 10.01
C ALA A 248 -3.50 8.94 9.54
N ARG A 249 -2.46 8.19 9.85
CA ARG A 249 -2.38 6.74 9.63
C ARG A 249 -1.95 6.07 10.92
N GLN A 250 -2.53 4.93 11.20
CA GLN A 250 -2.13 4.10 12.34
C GLN A 250 -2.33 2.63 12.02
N GLY A 251 -1.57 1.78 12.69
CA GLY A 251 -1.70 0.35 12.50
C GLY A 251 -0.91 -0.44 13.53
N PHE A 252 -1.23 -1.72 13.57
CA PHE A 252 -0.50 -2.68 14.39
C PHE A 252 -0.40 -4.02 13.69
N ARG A 253 0.62 -4.81 14.07
CA ARG A 253 0.82 -6.18 13.63
C ARG A 253 1.22 -7.03 14.83
N GLY A 254 0.47 -8.11 15.05
CA GLY A 254 0.79 -9.16 16.01
C GLY A 254 1.24 -10.43 15.30
N GLN A 255 2.26 -11.11 15.83
CA GLN A 255 2.78 -12.33 15.27
C GLN A 255 3.09 -13.35 16.37
N LEU A 256 2.89 -14.62 16.06
CA LEU A 256 3.32 -15.75 16.88
C LEU A 256 4.13 -16.71 16.01
N LEU A 257 5.26 -17.18 16.52
CA LEU A 257 6.10 -18.20 15.91
C LEU A 257 6.18 -19.40 16.84
N PHE A 258 5.61 -20.51 16.41
CA PHE A 258 5.73 -21.79 17.07
C PHE A 258 6.77 -22.66 16.37
N LYS A 259 7.84 -23.00 17.08
CA LYS A 259 8.96 -23.81 16.56
C LYS A 259 9.30 -24.88 17.59
N PRO A 260 8.57 -26.04 17.58
CA PRO A 260 8.77 -27.11 18.54
C PRO A 260 10.09 -27.87 18.34
N ASN A 261 10.63 -27.85 17.12
CA ASN A 261 11.90 -28.46 16.73
C ASN A 261 12.46 -27.74 15.49
N ASP A 262 13.58 -28.22 14.93
CA ASP A 262 14.22 -27.63 13.75
C ASP A 262 13.54 -27.99 12.44
N ASP A 263 12.66 -28.99 12.44
CA ASP A 263 11.99 -29.48 11.24
C ASP A 263 10.64 -28.84 11.00
N PHE A 264 10.03 -28.24 12.01
CA PHE A 264 8.70 -27.64 11.91
C PHE A 264 8.66 -26.23 12.48
N SER A 265 8.06 -25.31 11.71
CA SER A 265 7.69 -23.99 12.19
C SER A 265 6.30 -23.59 11.70
N LEU A 266 5.57 -22.87 12.55
CA LEU A 266 4.28 -22.27 12.21
C LEU A 266 4.31 -20.83 12.64
N ARG A 267 4.12 -19.90 11.68
CA ARG A 267 4.03 -18.46 11.91
C ARG A 267 2.60 -18.00 11.65
N TRP A 268 1.97 -17.43 12.67
CA TRP A 268 0.72 -16.71 12.54
C TRP A 268 0.97 -15.21 12.53
N ILE A 269 0.28 -14.49 11.65
CA ILE A 269 0.34 -13.03 11.52
C ILE A 269 -1.09 -12.50 11.51
N GLY A 270 -1.33 -11.41 12.25
CA GLY A 270 -2.55 -10.61 12.16
C GLY A 270 -2.17 -9.13 12.12
N ASP A 271 -2.77 -8.37 11.21
CA ASP A 271 -2.52 -6.93 11.08
C ASP A 271 -3.82 -6.14 10.86
N TYR A 272 -3.76 -4.87 11.28
CA TYR A 272 -4.79 -3.87 11.06
C TYR A 272 -4.14 -2.52 10.76
N ASN A 273 -4.67 -1.80 9.78
CA ASN A 273 -4.23 -0.48 9.40
C ASN A 273 -5.43 0.41 9.07
N GLU A 274 -5.32 1.68 9.44
CA GLU A 274 -6.32 2.71 9.21
C GLU A 274 -5.65 3.97 8.66
N GLU A 275 -6.31 4.61 7.69
CA GLU A 275 -5.97 5.93 7.17
C GLU A 275 -7.23 6.80 7.21
N ASP A 276 -7.09 8.00 7.75
CA ASP A 276 -8.07 9.10 7.65
C ASP A 276 -7.30 10.32 7.14
N SER A 277 -7.56 10.69 5.89
CA SER A 277 -6.79 11.71 5.17
C SER A 277 -7.71 12.54 4.28
N ASP A 278 -7.22 13.70 3.86
CA ASP A 278 -7.80 14.50 2.79
C ASP A 278 -6.99 14.41 1.49
N ASN A 279 -6.33 13.26 1.29
CA ASN A 279 -5.58 12.93 0.07
C ASN A 279 -6.50 12.90 -1.16
N GLY A 280 -5.88 13.07 -2.34
CA GLY A 280 -6.60 13.05 -3.61
C GLY A 280 -6.91 14.44 -4.15
N VAL A 281 -6.42 15.48 -3.51
CA VAL A 281 -6.52 16.86 -3.99
C VAL A 281 -5.68 17.01 -5.26
N LEU A 282 -6.36 17.28 -6.35
CA LEU A 282 -5.73 17.55 -7.65
C LEU A 282 -5.74 19.06 -7.89
N THR A 283 -4.57 19.62 -8.18
CA THR A 283 -4.44 21.06 -8.52
C THR A 283 -4.57 21.24 -10.03
N LEU A 284 -5.17 22.35 -10.45
CA LEU A 284 -5.30 22.68 -11.86
C LEU A 284 -3.92 22.99 -12.47
N PHE A 285 -3.43 22.11 -13.33
CA PHE A 285 -2.17 22.31 -14.05
C PHE A 285 -2.34 23.24 -15.27
N SER A 286 -3.44 23.08 -16.02
CA SER A 286 -3.76 23.87 -17.20
C SER A 286 -5.25 23.80 -17.50
N SER A 287 -5.84 24.90 -17.91
CA SER A 287 -7.23 24.95 -18.41
C SER A 287 -7.41 24.33 -19.82
N GLY A 288 -6.31 23.86 -20.41
CA GLY A 288 -6.30 23.26 -21.73
C GLY A 288 -6.17 24.30 -22.87
N PRO A 289 -6.25 23.85 -24.13
CA PRO A 289 -6.01 24.70 -25.28
C PRO A 289 -7.18 25.66 -25.58
N THR A 290 -6.83 26.84 -26.07
CA THR A 290 -7.78 27.76 -26.70
C THR A 290 -7.98 27.36 -28.15
N VAL A 291 -9.21 27.02 -28.55
CA VAL A 291 -9.56 26.64 -29.90
C VAL A 291 -10.49 27.72 -30.50
N ASN A 292 -10.13 28.28 -31.65
CA ASN A 292 -10.86 29.39 -32.30
C ASN A 292 -11.14 30.58 -31.35
N GLY A 293 -10.16 30.93 -30.51
CA GLY A 293 -10.28 32.02 -29.56
C GLY A 293 -11.09 31.72 -28.29
N VAL A 294 -11.53 30.49 -28.10
CA VAL A 294 -12.34 30.07 -26.94
C VAL A 294 -11.65 28.97 -26.15
N ASN A 295 -11.41 29.19 -24.86
CA ASN A 295 -11.10 28.15 -23.90
C ASN A 295 -12.39 27.68 -23.22
N ARG A 296 -12.83 26.48 -23.54
CA ARG A 296 -14.11 25.95 -23.06
C ARG A 296 -14.14 25.74 -21.54
N TYR A 297 -13.00 25.38 -20.94
CA TYR A 297 -12.90 25.17 -19.50
C TYR A 297 -13.11 26.50 -18.76
N GLU A 298 -12.38 27.54 -19.18
CA GLU A 298 -12.49 28.89 -18.61
C GLU A 298 -13.88 29.49 -18.84
N GLN A 299 -14.46 29.28 -20.03
CA GLN A 299 -15.81 29.73 -20.34
C GLN A 299 -16.86 29.09 -19.41
N ARG A 300 -16.75 27.79 -19.16
CA ARG A 300 -17.66 27.07 -18.25
C ARG A 300 -17.46 27.51 -16.79
N ALA A 301 -16.22 27.67 -16.36
CA ALA A 301 -15.89 28.16 -15.05
C ALA A 301 -16.52 29.57 -14.82
N ALA A 302 -16.32 30.49 -15.77
CA ALA A 302 -16.91 31.82 -15.70
C ALA A 302 -18.45 31.79 -15.70
N ALA A 303 -19.07 30.94 -16.53
CA ALA A 303 -20.52 30.79 -16.58
C ALA A 303 -21.08 30.18 -15.28
N ALA A 304 -20.36 29.28 -14.64
CA ALA A 304 -20.71 28.70 -13.34
C ALA A 304 -20.45 29.68 -12.19
N GLY A 305 -19.64 30.73 -12.41
CA GLY A 305 -19.19 31.66 -11.37
C GLY A 305 -17.99 31.16 -10.58
N ALA A 306 -17.27 30.16 -11.10
CA ALA A 306 -16.11 29.57 -10.42
C ALA A 306 -14.84 30.41 -10.61
N THR A 307 -14.01 30.46 -9.56
CA THR A 307 -12.71 31.11 -9.56
C THR A 307 -11.63 30.08 -9.80
N LEU A 308 -10.95 30.14 -10.94
CA LEU A 308 -9.85 29.25 -11.25
C LEU A 308 -8.58 29.65 -10.49
N VAL A 309 -7.94 28.69 -9.85
CA VAL A 309 -6.72 28.88 -9.06
C VAL A 309 -5.55 28.24 -9.79
N ASP A 310 -4.42 28.95 -9.84
CA ASP A 310 -3.16 28.45 -10.36
C ASP A 310 -2.61 27.33 -9.46
N GLY A 311 -2.73 26.09 -9.91
CA GLY A 311 -2.32 24.89 -9.18
C GLY A 311 -0.81 24.77 -8.98
N HIS A 312 0.03 25.47 -9.74
CA HIS A 312 1.48 25.48 -9.56
C HIS A 312 1.92 26.06 -8.19
N ARG A 313 1.04 26.78 -7.53
CA ARG A 313 1.29 27.39 -6.21
C ARG A 313 0.82 26.51 -5.06
N ARG A 314 0.47 25.23 -5.29
CA ARG A 314 -0.09 24.32 -4.28
C ARG A 314 -1.32 24.95 -3.60
N LYS A 315 -2.24 25.46 -4.40
CA LYS A 315 -3.49 26.09 -3.96
C LYS A 315 -4.66 25.49 -4.70
N VAL A 316 -5.76 25.37 -4.00
CA VAL A 316 -7.07 24.99 -4.54
C VAL A 316 -8.15 25.90 -3.98
N ASN A 317 -9.36 25.77 -4.48
CA ASN A 317 -10.51 26.53 -4.01
C ASN A 317 -11.72 25.58 -3.97
N PHE A 318 -11.72 24.66 -2.99
CA PHE A 318 -12.75 23.63 -2.81
C PHE A 318 -13.83 24.14 -1.87
N ASP A 319 -15.09 24.05 -2.27
CA ASP A 319 -16.24 24.48 -1.48
C ASP A 319 -16.90 23.37 -0.65
N SER A 320 -16.45 22.13 -0.84
CA SER A 320 -16.92 20.97 -0.07
C SER A 320 -15.77 20.16 0.53
N ASP A 321 -16.12 19.17 1.37
CA ASP A 321 -15.14 18.36 2.09
C ASP A 321 -14.40 17.39 1.16
N GLN A 322 -13.08 17.34 1.30
CA GLN A 322 -12.23 16.29 0.76
C GLN A 322 -11.86 15.33 1.88
N GLN A 323 -12.15 14.03 1.73
CA GLN A 323 -11.80 13.02 2.72
C GLN A 323 -11.63 11.65 2.07
N VAL A 324 -10.67 10.89 2.58
CA VAL A 324 -10.44 9.49 2.24
C VAL A 324 -10.25 8.70 3.51
N THR A 325 -11.08 7.69 3.71
CA THR A 325 -10.94 6.75 4.82
C THR A 325 -10.63 5.36 4.28
N VAL A 326 -9.60 4.72 4.84
CA VAL A 326 -9.21 3.35 4.53
C VAL A 326 -9.14 2.54 5.80
N PHE A 327 -9.81 1.40 5.82
CA PHE A 327 -9.63 0.36 6.82
C PHE A 327 -9.17 -0.91 6.12
N GLN A 328 -8.11 -1.52 6.61
CA GLN A 328 -7.59 -2.75 6.02
C GLN A 328 -6.88 -3.62 7.04
N GLY A 329 -6.82 -4.89 6.75
CA GLY A 329 -6.13 -5.83 7.60
C GLY A 329 -6.23 -7.25 7.08
N GLY A 330 -5.77 -8.18 7.90
CA GLY A 330 -5.86 -9.58 7.56
C GLY A 330 -5.18 -10.47 8.56
N THR A 331 -5.23 -11.75 8.24
CA THR A 331 -4.53 -12.78 8.99
C THR A 331 -3.95 -13.82 8.04
N SER A 332 -2.81 -14.36 8.39
CA SER A 332 -2.20 -15.47 7.67
C SER A 332 -1.54 -16.47 8.61
N VAL A 333 -1.46 -17.70 8.16
CA VAL A 333 -0.73 -18.79 8.81
C VAL A 333 0.21 -19.39 7.77
N GLU A 334 1.49 -19.39 8.06
CA GLU A 334 2.52 -20.07 7.29
C GLU A 334 3.09 -21.22 8.10
N ALA A 335 3.01 -22.44 7.57
CA ALA A 335 3.62 -23.63 8.15
C ALA A 335 4.72 -24.13 7.22
N ASN A 336 5.91 -24.32 7.75
CA ASN A 336 7.05 -24.90 7.06
C ASN A 336 7.44 -26.22 7.74
N TRP A 337 7.56 -27.28 6.98
CA TRP A 337 7.91 -28.60 7.47
C TRP A 337 9.03 -29.21 6.62
N LYS A 338 10.17 -29.46 7.24
CA LYS A 338 11.24 -30.28 6.68
C LYS A 338 10.85 -31.74 6.76
N LEU A 339 10.70 -32.35 5.61
CA LEU A 339 10.38 -33.77 5.47
C LEU A 339 11.68 -34.58 5.39
N ALA A 340 11.54 -35.92 5.32
CA ALA A 340 12.66 -36.80 5.06
C ALA A 340 13.40 -36.40 3.78
N ASN A 341 14.72 -36.62 3.75
CA ASN A 341 15.61 -36.25 2.64
C ASN A 341 15.63 -34.74 2.33
N ASP A 342 15.44 -33.86 3.35
CA ASP A 342 15.52 -32.39 3.27
C ASP A 342 14.52 -31.73 2.32
N PHE A 343 13.43 -32.39 1.95
CA PHE A 343 12.32 -31.74 1.29
C PHE A 343 11.64 -30.74 2.25
N THR A 344 11.20 -29.61 1.72
CA THR A 344 10.45 -28.62 2.50
C THR A 344 9.03 -28.50 1.95
N LEU A 345 8.04 -28.81 2.78
CA LEU A 345 6.64 -28.56 2.53
C LEU A 345 6.24 -27.24 3.19
N THR A 346 5.71 -26.30 2.40
CA THR A 346 5.19 -25.02 2.91
C THR A 346 3.71 -24.92 2.62
N SER A 347 2.91 -24.50 3.61
CA SER A 347 1.49 -24.19 3.47
C SER A 347 1.24 -22.78 3.96
N ILE A 348 0.55 -21.96 3.16
CA ILE A 348 0.21 -20.56 3.49
C ILE A 348 -1.29 -20.39 3.27
N SER A 349 -2.02 -20.09 4.35
CA SER A 349 -3.44 -19.75 4.32
C SER A 349 -3.60 -18.31 4.73
N ALA A 350 -4.37 -17.53 3.98
CA ALA A 350 -4.54 -16.12 4.30
C ALA A 350 -5.96 -15.63 4.00
N TYR A 351 -6.37 -14.67 4.80
CA TYR A 351 -7.56 -13.83 4.60
C TYR A 351 -7.16 -12.38 4.74
N ARG A 352 -7.60 -11.52 3.79
CA ARG A 352 -7.40 -10.07 3.85
C ARG A 352 -8.68 -9.34 3.48
N TRP A 353 -8.81 -8.12 3.97
CA TRP A 353 -9.90 -7.23 3.65
C TRP A 353 -9.39 -5.78 3.51
N TRP A 354 -10.13 -5.00 2.71
CA TRP A 354 -9.84 -3.62 2.42
C TRP A 354 -11.14 -2.85 2.17
N ASP A 355 -11.40 -1.84 2.97
CA ASP A 355 -12.54 -0.95 2.85
C ASP A 355 -12.01 0.45 2.52
N PHE A 356 -12.45 1.01 1.42
CA PHE A 356 -12.10 2.35 0.94
C PHE A 356 -13.37 3.19 0.82
N THR A 357 -13.39 4.37 1.46
CA THR A 357 -14.52 5.30 1.40
C THR A 357 -14.00 6.71 1.15
N PRO A 358 -14.23 7.28 -0.05
CA PRO A 358 -13.87 8.65 -0.37
C PRO A 358 -15.05 9.60 -0.14
N ARG A 359 -14.73 10.86 0.03
CA ARG A 359 -15.58 12.02 -0.18
C ARG A 359 -14.74 13.03 -0.97
N ASN A 360 -15.08 13.26 -2.24
CA ASN A 360 -14.29 14.12 -3.11
C ASN A 360 -15.10 15.37 -3.48
N ASP A 361 -14.43 16.50 -3.37
CA ASP A 361 -14.84 17.76 -3.96
C ASP A 361 -14.71 17.71 -5.50
N ASP A 362 -15.46 18.53 -6.23
CA ASP A 362 -15.41 18.61 -7.69
C ASP A 362 -14.26 19.47 -8.23
N GLY A 363 -13.47 20.08 -7.36
CA GLY A 363 -12.34 20.92 -7.71
C GLY A 363 -12.66 22.39 -7.95
N LEU A 364 -13.87 22.83 -7.61
CA LEU A 364 -14.37 24.18 -7.84
C LEU A 364 -14.78 24.83 -6.51
N ASP A 365 -14.91 26.17 -6.53
CA ASP A 365 -15.45 26.99 -5.44
C ASP A 365 -16.96 27.27 -5.60
N VAL A 366 -17.62 26.52 -6.45
CA VAL A 366 -19.06 26.58 -6.71
C VAL A 366 -19.64 25.18 -6.74
N PRO A 367 -20.85 24.98 -6.23
CA PRO A 367 -21.41 23.65 -6.05
C PRO A 367 -21.88 23.05 -7.38
N ALA A 368 -20.95 22.51 -8.16
CA ALA A 368 -21.26 21.65 -9.30
C ALA A 368 -21.44 20.19 -8.86
N ALA A 369 -20.66 19.71 -7.89
CA ALA A 369 -20.95 18.50 -7.15
C ALA A 369 -20.49 18.64 -5.69
N TYR A 370 -21.40 18.38 -4.76
CA TYR A 370 -21.08 18.44 -3.32
C TYR A 370 -20.28 17.26 -2.82
N ASN A 371 -20.39 16.12 -3.48
CA ASN A 371 -19.73 14.89 -3.06
C ASN A 371 -19.76 13.85 -4.19
N ALA A 372 -18.61 13.31 -4.52
CA ALA A 372 -18.51 12.26 -5.52
C ALA A 372 -17.48 11.20 -5.09
N GLY A 373 -17.67 9.97 -5.55
CA GLY A 373 -16.68 8.93 -5.31
C GLY A 373 -17.18 7.53 -5.61
N VAL A 374 -16.28 6.58 -5.35
CA VAL A 374 -16.57 5.14 -5.40
C VAL A 374 -16.01 4.51 -4.14
N SER A 375 -16.89 4.10 -3.23
CA SER A 375 -16.51 3.28 -2.08
C SER A 375 -16.32 1.84 -2.54
N VAL A 376 -15.32 1.17 -2.01
CA VAL A 376 -14.99 -0.21 -2.35
C VAL A 376 -14.78 -1.01 -1.09
N ARG A 377 -15.35 -2.21 -1.06
CA ARG A 377 -15.05 -3.25 -0.08
C ARG A 377 -14.51 -4.46 -0.83
N ASP A 378 -13.34 -4.91 -0.44
CA ASP A 378 -12.64 -6.03 -1.06
C ASP A 378 -12.27 -7.04 0.04
N LYS A 379 -12.58 -8.30 -0.19
CA LYS A 379 -12.21 -9.43 0.66
C LYS A 379 -11.54 -10.47 -0.19
N GLN A 380 -10.46 -11.03 0.29
CA GLN A 380 -9.73 -12.08 -0.42
C GLN A 380 -9.31 -13.21 0.49
N TRP A 381 -9.26 -14.42 -0.07
CA TRP A 381 -8.76 -15.64 0.54
C TRP A 381 -7.70 -16.23 -0.37
N SER A 382 -6.67 -16.79 0.21
CA SER A 382 -5.69 -17.54 -0.56
C SER A 382 -5.17 -18.73 0.20
N GLN A 383 -4.85 -19.78 -0.55
CA GLN A 383 -4.17 -20.98 -0.06
C GLN A 383 -3.05 -21.31 -1.04
N GLU A 384 -1.82 -21.40 -0.54
CA GLU A 384 -0.68 -21.92 -1.27
C GLU A 384 -0.14 -23.16 -0.57
N ILE A 385 0.14 -24.19 -1.33
CA ILE A 385 0.87 -25.37 -0.87
C ILE A 385 2.01 -25.59 -1.85
N ARG A 386 3.23 -25.68 -1.36
CA ARG A 386 4.41 -25.91 -2.19
C ARG A 386 5.36 -26.92 -1.57
N LEU A 387 5.98 -27.71 -2.41
CA LEU A 387 7.03 -28.66 -2.07
C LEU A 387 8.32 -28.23 -2.78
N ALA A 388 9.36 -27.98 -2.01
CA ALA A 388 10.71 -27.71 -2.52
C ALA A 388 11.60 -28.92 -2.28
N SER A 389 12.36 -29.31 -3.31
CA SER A 389 13.41 -30.34 -3.17
C SER A 389 14.59 -29.79 -2.37
N PRO A 390 15.49 -30.64 -1.85
CA PRO A 390 16.81 -30.22 -1.39
C PRO A 390 17.54 -29.40 -2.46
N SER A 391 18.43 -28.49 -2.05
CA SER A 391 19.30 -27.72 -2.94
C SER A 391 20.69 -28.32 -3.03
N GLY A 392 21.41 -28.03 -4.13
CA GLY A 392 22.80 -28.45 -4.34
C GLY A 392 22.96 -29.84 -4.96
N GLY A 393 21.86 -30.46 -5.45
CA GLY A 393 21.89 -31.64 -6.27
C GLY A 393 22.05 -31.34 -7.76
N PHE A 394 21.97 -32.38 -8.61
CA PHE A 394 21.91 -32.18 -10.07
C PHE A 394 20.63 -31.46 -10.52
N PHE A 395 19.55 -31.62 -9.79
CA PHE A 395 18.23 -31.07 -10.13
C PHE A 395 17.47 -30.59 -8.90
N ASP A 396 17.25 -29.29 -8.84
CA ASP A 396 16.44 -28.64 -7.82
C ASP A 396 15.09 -28.27 -8.39
N TYR A 397 14.01 -28.41 -7.60
CA TYR A 397 12.68 -28.04 -8.07
C TYR A 397 11.76 -27.54 -6.97
N VAL A 398 10.76 -26.77 -7.39
CA VAL A 398 9.61 -26.35 -6.58
C VAL A 398 8.34 -26.72 -7.33
N LEU A 399 7.42 -27.41 -6.66
CA LEU A 399 6.07 -27.70 -7.13
C LEU A 399 5.08 -26.97 -6.23
N GLY A 400 3.97 -26.50 -6.79
CA GLY A 400 2.96 -25.88 -5.95
C GLY A 400 1.57 -25.85 -6.55
N ALA A 401 0.62 -25.68 -5.64
CA ALA A 401 -0.79 -25.44 -5.93
C ALA A 401 -1.22 -24.15 -5.24
N TYR A 402 -2.03 -23.35 -5.92
CA TYR A 402 -2.51 -22.07 -5.43
C TYR A 402 -3.99 -21.88 -5.69
N TYR A 403 -4.70 -21.39 -4.69
CA TYR A 403 -6.07 -20.93 -4.78
C TYR A 403 -6.16 -19.48 -4.35
N PHE A 404 -6.97 -18.70 -5.05
CA PHE A 404 -7.29 -17.31 -4.70
C PHE A 404 -8.78 -17.06 -4.99
N GLY A 405 -9.49 -16.59 -3.98
CA GLY A 405 -10.86 -16.11 -4.07
C GLY A 405 -10.92 -14.63 -3.70
N GLN A 406 -11.74 -13.86 -4.40
CA GLN A 406 -11.97 -12.44 -4.13
C GLN A 406 -13.45 -12.10 -4.31
N ASP A 407 -13.98 -11.35 -3.35
CA ASP A 407 -15.32 -10.78 -3.32
C ASP A 407 -15.16 -9.24 -3.23
N LEU A 408 -15.59 -8.53 -4.24
CA LEU A 408 -15.47 -7.09 -4.34
C LEU A 408 -16.82 -6.44 -4.57
N ASP A 409 -17.23 -5.60 -3.63
CA ASP A 409 -18.36 -4.69 -3.75
C ASP A 409 -17.90 -3.26 -4.01
N ASN A 410 -18.52 -2.55 -4.93
CA ASN A 410 -18.36 -1.12 -5.06
C ASN A 410 -19.70 -0.36 -5.03
N LYS A 411 -19.63 0.91 -4.62
CA LYS A 411 -20.75 1.83 -4.61
C LYS A 411 -20.28 3.18 -5.12
N SER A 412 -20.71 3.54 -6.32
CA SER A 412 -20.47 4.88 -6.86
C SER A 412 -21.59 5.84 -6.45
N PHE A 413 -21.21 7.07 -6.19
CA PHE A 413 -22.16 8.13 -5.82
C PHE A 413 -21.68 9.47 -6.37
N THR A 414 -22.64 10.32 -6.73
CA THR A 414 -22.41 11.73 -7.04
C THR A 414 -23.66 12.50 -6.61
N ASP A 415 -23.48 13.50 -5.78
CA ASP A 415 -24.50 14.44 -5.39
C ASP A 415 -24.22 15.77 -6.09
N TYR A 416 -24.91 16.00 -7.19
CA TYR A 416 -24.75 17.20 -7.99
C TYR A 416 -25.37 18.41 -7.31
N GLY A 417 -24.72 19.55 -7.42
CA GLY A 417 -25.20 20.82 -6.92
C GLY A 417 -25.95 21.65 -8.00
N PRO A 418 -26.45 22.84 -7.65
CA PRO A 418 -27.25 23.68 -8.56
C PRO A 418 -26.48 24.23 -9.77
N ARG A 419 -25.16 24.14 -9.79
CA ARG A 419 -24.31 24.57 -10.93
C ARG A 419 -23.90 23.44 -11.88
N ALA A 420 -24.35 22.21 -11.61
CA ALA A 420 -23.96 21.04 -12.38
C ALA A 420 -24.26 21.12 -13.86
N ASP A 421 -25.44 21.61 -14.26
CA ASP A 421 -25.80 21.72 -15.68
C ASP A 421 -24.91 22.72 -16.41
N ILE A 422 -24.60 23.86 -15.80
CA ILE A 422 -23.72 24.86 -16.38
C ILE A 422 -22.31 24.32 -16.55
N TRP A 423 -21.77 23.70 -15.50
CA TRP A 423 -20.42 23.14 -15.53
C TRP A 423 -20.28 21.97 -16.52
N ASN A 424 -21.22 21.06 -16.55
CA ASN A 424 -21.19 19.92 -17.47
C ASN A 424 -21.65 20.26 -18.90
N GLY A 425 -22.31 21.42 -19.08
CA GLY A 425 -22.87 21.84 -20.37
C GLY A 425 -24.05 20.97 -20.80
N THR A 426 -24.86 20.54 -19.83
CA THR A 426 -26.08 19.77 -20.03
C THR A 426 -27.31 20.70 -20.07
N PRO A 427 -28.45 20.22 -20.61
CA PRO A 427 -29.71 20.99 -20.54
C PRO A 427 -30.12 21.26 -19.09
N ALA A 428 -30.75 22.42 -18.89
CA ALA A 428 -31.21 22.83 -17.56
C ALA A 428 -32.13 21.77 -16.91
N GLY A 429 -31.87 21.42 -15.65
CA GLY A 429 -32.59 20.40 -14.90
C GLY A 429 -32.18 18.95 -15.19
N ALA A 430 -31.14 18.74 -16.00
CA ALA A 430 -30.65 17.37 -16.28
C ALA A 430 -29.79 16.80 -15.16
N LEU A 431 -28.90 17.60 -14.57
CA LEU A 431 -27.99 17.19 -13.49
C LEU A 431 -28.13 18.01 -12.23
N SER A 432 -28.50 19.31 -12.33
CA SER A 432 -28.59 20.18 -11.16
C SER A 432 -29.53 19.62 -10.11
N ASP A 433 -29.03 19.51 -8.86
CA ASP A 433 -29.71 18.94 -7.70
C ASP A 433 -30.13 17.47 -7.86
N VAL A 434 -29.46 16.73 -8.74
CA VAL A 434 -29.65 15.29 -8.95
C VAL A 434 -28.64 14.50 -8.13
N SER A 435 -29.07 13.40 -7.52
CA SER A 435 -28.17 12.39 -6.96
C SER A 435 -28.13 11.18 -7.86
N THR A 436 -26.93 10.71 -8.16
CA THR A 436 -26.72 9.43 -8.86
C THR A 436 -26.08 8.41 -7.94
N ARG A 437 -26.47 7.15 -8.11
CA ARG A 437 -25.92 6.01 -7.34
C ARG A 437 -25.63 4.87 -8.28
N GLY A 438 -24.58 4.11 -7.95
CA GLY A 438 -24.28 2.85 -8.64
C GLY A 438 -23.85 1.81 -7.62
N ARG A 439 -24.04 0.55 -7.98
CA ARG A 439 -23.53 -0.61 -7.26
C ARG A 439 -22.89 -1.55 -8.27
N GLY A 440 -21.84 -2.19 -7.87
CA GLY A 440 -21.20 -3.23 -8.64
C GLY A 440 -20.64 -4.29 -7.72
N HIS A 441 -20.55 -5.49 -8.22
CA HIS A 441 -20.01 -6.63 -7.53
C HIS A 441 -19.15 -7.44 -8.49
N ILE A 442 -18.04 -7.97 -8.02
CA ILE A 442 -17.13 -8.82 -8.78
C ILE A 442 -16.70 -9.97 -7.88
N ASP A 443 -17.01 -11.19 -8.30
CA ASP A 443 -16.47 -12.41 -7.74
C ASP A 443 -15.34 -12.93 -8.62
N THR A 444 -14.29 -13.44 -8.02
CA THR A 444 -13.15 -14.05 -8.72
C THR A 444 -12.71 -15.31 -7.99
N ASP A 445 -12.65 -16.42 -8.71
CA ASP A 445 -12.02 -17.66 -8.28
C ASP A 445 -10.88 -18.03 -9.21
N SER A 446 -9.70 -18.31 -8.66
CA SER A 446 -8.50 -18.63 -9.43
C SER A 446 -7.78 -19.83 -8.83
N TYR A 447 -7.52 -20.83 -9.65
CA TYR A 447 -6.81 -22.09 -9.29
C TYR A 447 -5.59 -22.22 -10.17
N ALA A 448 -4.47 -22.60 -9.58
CA ALA A 448 -3.25 -22.80 -10.36
C ALA A 448 -2.40 -23.96 -9.83
N LEU A 449 -1.74 -24.63 -10.77
CA LEU A 449 -0.65 -25.53 -10.50
C LEU A 449 0.60 -24.98 -11.17
N PHE A 450 1.73 -25.07 -10.48
CA PHE A 450 2.99 -24.58 -11.01
C PHE A 450 4.16 -25.47 -10.64
N ALA A 451 5.17 -25.45 -11.47
CA ALA A 451 6.43 -26.13 -11.25
C ALA A 451 7.57 -25.29 -11.82
N GLN A 452 8.69 -25.28 -11.15
CA GLN A 452 9.95 -24.74 -11.65
C GLN A 452 11.08 -25.64 -11.22
N GLY A 453 11.99 -25.94 -12.14
CA GLY A 453 13.18 -26.74 -11.87
C GLY A 453 14.42 -26.11 -12.45
N THR A 454 15.54 -26.36 -11.80
CA THR A 454 16.89 -25.96 -12.24
C THR A 454 17.77 -27.19 -12.34
N TRP A 455 18.31 -27.44 -13.51
CA TRP A 455 19.32 -28.45 -13.78
C TRP A 455 20.71 -27.82 -13.71
N HIS A 456 21.53 -28.30 -12.81
CA HIS A 456 22.95 -27.89 -12.68
C HIS A 456 23.78 -28.75 -13.63
N LEU A 457 23.83 -28.33 -14.91
CA LEU A 457 24.47 -29.13 -15.98
C LEU A 457 25.98 -29.17 -15.86
N THR A 458 26.59 -28.09 -15.38
CA THR A 458 28.04 -28.00 -15.06
C THR A 458 28.20 -27.00 -13.91
N GLU A 459 29.41 -26.88 -13.36
CA GLU A 459 29.72 -25.86 -12.34
C GLU A 459 29.50 -24.40 -12.81
N ARG A 460 29.26 -24.16 -14.10
CA ARG A 460 29.10 -22.83 -14.72
C ARG A 460 27.82 -22.69 -15.55
N LEU A 461 27.01 -23.74 -15.63
CA LEU A 461 25.84 -23.75 -16.50
C LEU A 461 24.65 -24.38 -15.80
N ASP A 462 23.68 -23.54 -15.51
CA ASP A 462 22.39 -23.92 -15.00
C ASP A 462 21.31 -23.73 -16.06
N LEU A 463 20.39 -24.67 -16.16
CA LEU A 463 19.17 -24.55 -16.98
C LEU A 463 17.96 -24.49 -16.06
N THR A 464 17.26 -23.36 -16.04
CA THR A 464 16.01 -23.22 -15.30
C THR A 464 14.84 -23.22 -16.27
N ALA A 465 13.83 -24.05 -16.00
CA ALA A 465 12.56 -24.05 -16.71
C ALA A 465 11.39 -24.09 -15.72
N GLY A 466 10.30 -23.43 -16.09
CA GLY A 466 9.10 -23.41 -15.26
C GLY A 466 7.82 -23.40 -16.08
N VAL A 467 6.78 -23.95 -15.51
CA VAL A 467 5.43 -24.01 -16.10
C VAL A 467 4.39 -23.68 -15.04
N ARG A 468 3.34 -22.97 -15.45
CA ARG A 468 2.14 -22.73 -14.64
C ARG A 468 0.90 -22.84 -15.50
N GLY A 469 -0.08 -23.62 -15.02
CA GLY A 469 -1.44 -23.62 -15.53
C GLY A 469 -2.33 -22.88 -14.54
N THR A 470 -3.12 -21.93 -15.04
CA THR A 470 -4.08 -21.16 -14.22
C THR A 470 -5.44 -21.23 -14.85
N TYR A 471 -6.46 -21.56 -14.08
CA TYR A 471 -7.86 -21.41 -14.42
C TYR A 471 -8.45 -20.30 -13.56
N GLU A 472 -9.12 -19.35 -14.18
CA GLU A 472 -9.74 -18.22 -13.48
C GLU A 472 -11.15 -18.00 -14.03
N GLU A 473 -12.09 -17.81 -13.11
CA GLU A 473 -13.46 -17.43 -13.41
C GLU A 473 -13.77 -16.09 -12.71
N LYS A 474 -14.35 -15.15 -13.46
CA LYS A 474 -14.85 -13.88 -12.94
C LYS A 474 -16.30 -13.71 -13.32
N SER A 475 -17.12 -13.37 -12.34
CA SER A 475 -18.47 -12.91 -12.55
C SER A 475 -18.62 -11.47 -12.05
N ALA A 476 -19.41 -10.67 -12.76
CA ALA A 476 -19.63 -9.29 -12.38
C ALA A 476 -21.03 -8.81 -12.77
N TRP A 477 -21.57 -7.90 -11.95
CA TRP A 477 -22.76 -7.14 -12.30
C TRP A 477 -22.61 -5.68 -11.90
N VAL A 478 -23.33 -4.78 -12.57
CA VAL A 478 -23.37 -3.36 -12.27
C VAL A 478 -24.79 -2.82 -12.43
N GLU A 479 -25.16 -1.94 -11.51
CA GLU A 479 -26.44 -1.21 -11.52
C GLU A 479 -26.17 0.28 -11.32
N ARG A 480 -26.92 1.14 -12.04
CA ARG A 480 -26.90 2.59 -11.85
C ARG A 480 -28.34 3.12 -11.80
N TYR A 481 -28.60 4.09 -10.94
CA TYR A 481 -29.91 4.71 -10.76
C TYR A 481 -29.78 6.13 -10.21
N ALA A 482 -30.80 6.93 -10.42
CA ALA A 482 -30.95 8.27 -9.84
C ALA A 482 -32.09 8.24 -8.80
N PRO A 483 -31.77 8.22 -7.49
CA PRO A 483 -32.80 8.11 -6.44
C PRO A 483 -33.57 9.42 -6.20
N LEU A 484 -32.97 10.57 -6.54
CA LEU A 484 -33.56 11.90 -6.29
C LEU A 484 -33.28 12.84 -7.45
N GLY A 485 -34.30 13.64 -7.86
CA GLY A 485 -34.18 14.74 -8.79
C GLY A 485 -34.03 14.34 -10.25
N GLY A 486 -33.97 15.35 -11.11
CA GLY A 486 -33.73 15.24 -12.54
C GLY A 486 -34.95 14.98 -13.38
N ALA A 487 -35.06 15.70 -14.50
CA ALA A 487 -35.95 15.32 -15.59
C ALA A 487 -35.51 13.95 -16.12
N ALA A 488 -36.44 13.06 -16.40
CA ALA A 488 -36.16 11.79 -17.03
C ALA A 488 -35.40 12.05 -18.34
N VAL A 489 -34.09 11.82 -18.35
CA VAL A 489 -33.30 11.89 -19.58
C VAL A 489 -33.66 10.63 -20.37
N SER A 490 -34.54 10.81 -21.35
CA SER A 490 -34.93 9.75 -22.23
C SER A 490 -33.71 9.22 -23.02
N GLY A 491 -33.26 8.04 -22.69
CA GLY A 491 -32.72 7.11 -23.65
C GLY A 491 -31.27 7.19 -24.11
N ALA A 492 -30.35 7.92 -23.47
CA ALA A 492 -28.99 8.02 -24.03
C ALA A 492 -27.82 7.69 -23.08
N ALA A 493 -28.08 7.09 -21.94
CA ALA A 493 -27.03 6.77 -20.99
C ALA A 493 -27.13 5.35 -20.40
N ALA A 494 -27.68 4.41 -21.16
CA ALA A 494 -27.62 2.99 -20.86
C ALA A 494 -26.75 2.31 -21.93
N GLY A 495 -25.44 2.40 -21.78
CA GLY A 495 -24.43 1.75 -22.59
C GLY A 495 -23.17 1.54 -21.78
#